data_ae64499d394546cd997312188dddb6c4
#
_entry.id   ae64499d394546cd997312188dddb6c4
#
_cell.length_a   1.000
_cell.length_b   1.000
_cell.length_c   1.000
_cell.angle_alpha   90.00
_cell.angle_beta   90.00
_cell.angle_gamma   90.00
#
_symmetry.space_group_name_H-M   'P 1'
#
loop_
_entity.id
_entity.type
_entity.pdbx_description
1 polymer ?
#
loop_
_entity_poly.entity_id
_entity_poly.type
_entity_poly.pdbx_seq_one_letter_code
_entity_poly.pdbx_strand_id
1 'polypeptide(L)'
;MSNSKKQDKSVDYIVLELVNGGDLFDFVCNSGRFSEEVARYYFTQLMDALEYMHNNNCTHRDLKPENIMLDSEFNLKVADFGFAAPVSGRDGTGFLNTQLGTMSYMAPEIHLGKPYTGPG
;
A
#
# COMPACT_ATOMS: atom_id res chain seq x y z
N MET A 1 31.72 5.85 32.00
CA MET A 1 31.28 5.82 31.70
C MET A 1 30.48 5.55 31.11
N SER A 2 30.16 5.35 30.99
CA SER A 2 29.57 5.06 30.43
C SER A 2 28.85 5.18 29.71
N ASN A 3 28.71 5.30 29.52
CA ASN A 3 28.07 5.32 28.88
C ASN A 3 27.39 5.08 28.01
N SER A 4 27.62 4.95 27.75
CA SER A 4 27.34 4.56 26.86
C SER A 4 26.27 3.85 26.64
N LYS A 5 26.01 3.53 27.17
CA LYS A 5 25.00 2.81 27.15
C LYS A 5 23.84 3.49 27.03
N LYS A 6 23.89 4.44 27.06
CA LYS A 6 22.92 5.06 26.88
C LYS A 6 22.30 4.84 25.82
N GLN A 7 22.30 4.34 25.56
CA GLN A 7 21.93 4.05 24.89
C GLN A 7 21.19 3.96 24.17
N ASP A 8 21.28 3.90 24.05
CA ASP A 8 20.59 3.61 23.16
C ASP A 8 19.23 4.05 23.12
N LYS A 9 18.96 5.10 23.27
CA LYS A 9 17.69 5.71 23.16
C LYS A 9 17.51 6.45 21.87
N SER A 10 18.19 5.97 20.84
CA SER A 10 17.97 6.53 19.51
C SER A 10 16.55 6.24 19.08
N VAL A 11 15.89 7.22 18.49
CA VAL A 11 14.54 7.11 17.95
C VAL A 11 14.62 7.36 16.46
N ASP A 12 14.12 6.40 15.69
CA ASP A 12 14.09 6.53 14.26
C ASP A 12 12.84 7.31 13.84
N TYR A 13 13.02 8.24 12.90
CA TYR A 13 11.93 9.04 12.39
C TYR A 13 11.76 8.80 10.91
N ILE A 14 10.51 8.67 10.46
CA ILE A 14 10.16 8.65 9.04
C ILE A 14 9.23 9.83 8.82
N VAL A 15 9.65 10.75 7.92
CA VAL A 15 8.84 11.90 7.58
C VAL A 15 8.02 11.56 6.35
N LEU A 16 6.70 11.58 6.51
CA LEU A 16 5.77 11.24 5.44
C LEU A 16 4.96 12.48 5.04
N GLU A 17 4.46 12.46 3.80
CA GLU A 17 3.55 13.47 3.33
C GLU A 17 2.28 13.49 4.18
N LEU A 18 1.83 14.68 4.59
CA LEU A 18 0.59 14.82 5.34
C LEU A 18 -0.59 14.77 4.38
N VAL A 19 -1.55 13.87 4.64
CA VAL A 19 -2.74 13.71 3.82
C VAL A 19 -3.96 13.98 4.68
N ASN A 20 -4.73 15.00 4.35
CA ASN A 20 -5.78 15.55 5.22
C ASN A 20 -7.19 15.05 4.93
N GLY A 21 -7.43 14.42 3.78
CA GLY A 21 -8.78 14.04 3.36
C GLY A 21 -9.31 12.74 3.95
N GLY A 22 -8.52 12.07 4.79
CA GLY A 22 -8.89 10.77 5.34
C GLY A 22 -8.65 9.65 4.34
N ASP A 23 -9.16 8.44 4.66
CA ASP A 23 -8.99 7.30 3.78
C ASP A 23 -10.25 7.04 2.95
N LEU A 24 -10.08 6.23 1.90
CA LEU A 24 -11.17 5.92 0.97
C LEU A 24 -12.28 5.11 1.65
N PHE A 25 -11.93 4.25 2.60
CA PHE A 25 -12.92 3.45 3.32
C PHE A 25 -13.91 4.35 4.06
N ASP A 26 -13.41 5.33 4.82
CA ASP A 26 -14.27 6.26 5.55
C ASP A 26 -15.10 7.12 4.59
N PHE A 27 -14.51 7.53 3.47
CA PHE A 27 -15.22 8.32 2.48
C PHE A 27 -16.41 7.55 1.92
N VAL A 28 -16.23 6.28 1.57
CA VAL A 28 -17.32 5.43 1.06
C VAL A 28 -18.37 5.18 2.13
N CYS A 29 -17.95 4.95 3.38
CA CYS A 29 -18.88 4.71 4.48
C CYS A 29 -19.75 5.94 4.74
N ASN A 30 -19.20 7.14 4.61
CA ASN A 30 -19.93 8.37 4.91
C ASN A 30 -20.78 8.88 3.75
N SER A 31 -20.32 8.70 2.51
CA SER A 31 -21.02 9.22 1.33
C SER A 31 -21.81 8.18 0.57
N GLY A 32 -21.67 6.90 0.92
CA GLY A 32 -22.33 5.81 0.24
C GLY A 32 -21.63 5.40 -1.03
N ARG A 33 -22.29 4.56 -1.82
CA ARG A 33 -21.72 4.00 -3.04
C ARG A 33 -21.41 5.11 -4.05
N PHE A 34 -20.24 5.02 -4.65
CA PHE A 34 -19.86 5.96 -5.72
C PHE A 34 -20.68 5.75 -6.98
N SER A 35 -20.91 6.83 -7.72
CA SER A 35 -21.36 6.73 -9.09
C SER A 35 -20.26 6.10 -9.95
N GLU A 36 -20.64 5.59 -11.13
CA GLU A 36 -19.65 5.01 -12.02
C GLU A 36 -18.57 6.02 -12.42
N GLU A 37 -18.95 7.28 -12.61
CA GLU A 37 -18.00 8.34 -12.98
C GLU A 37 -16.97 8.58 -11.87
N VAL A 38 -17.43 8.67 -10.63
CA VAL A 38 -16.54 8.89 -9.49
C VAL A 38 -15.65 7.67 -9.27
N ALA A 39 -16.23 6.47 -9.39
CA ALA A 39 -15.45 5.23 -9.24
C ALA A 39 -14.36 5.14 -10.32
N ARG A 40 -14.67 5.53 -11.55
CA ARG A 40 -13.70 5.55 -12.64
C ARG A 40 -12.57 6.54 -12.39
N TYR A 41 -12.92 7.70 -11.86
CA TYR A 41 -11.92 8.71 -11.51
C TYR A 41 -10.90 8.18 -10.51
N TYR A 42 -11.37 7.58 -9.43
CA TYR A 42 -10.46 7.04 -8.41
C TYR A 42 -9.75 5.76 -8.88
N PHE A 43 -10.43 4.92 -9.63
CA PHE A 43 -9.79 3.71 -10.16
C PHE A 43 -8.64 4.05 -11.11
N THR A 44 -8.84 5.06 -11.96
CA THR A 44 -7.79 5.52 -12.87
C THR A 44 -6.57 6.03 -12.09
N GLN A 45 -6.80 6.81 -11.05
CA GLN A 45 -5.70 7.29 -10.20
C GLN A 45 -4.98 6.12 -9.51
N LEU A 46 -5.73 5.13 -9.06
CA LEU A 46 -5.14 3.94 -8.44
C LEU A 46 -4.27 3.16 -9.43
N MET A 47 -4.75 2.98 -10.65
CA MET A 47 -3.98 2.29 -11.69
C MET A 47 -2.70 3.05 -12.03
N ASP A 48 -2.76 4.37 -12.11
CA ASP A 48 -1.58 5.19 -12.34
C ASP A 48 -0.57 5.03 -11.20
N ALA A 49 -1.04 5.01 -9.95
CA ALA A 49 -0.18 4.82 -8.79
C ALA A 49 0.47 3.43 -8.80
N LEU A 50 -0.29 2.39 -9.13
CA LEU A 50 0.24 1.03 -9.22
C LEU A 50 1.28 0.91 -10.32
N GLU A 51 1.03 1.51 -11.48
CA GLU A 51 2.00 1.51 -12.57
C GLU A 51 3.30 2.18 -12.14
N TYR A 52 3.19 3.31 -11.47
CA TYR A 52 4.37 4.01 -10.94
C TYR A 52 5.13 3.13 -9.95
N MET A 53 4.42 2.50 -9.01
CA MET A 53 5.08 1.64 -8.02
C MET A 53 5.79 0.47 -8.68
N HIS A 54 5.11 -0.23 -9.60
CA HIS A 54 5.68 -1.41 -10.25
C HIS A 54 6.87 -1.04 -11.13
N ASN A 55 6.82 0.11 -11.80
CA ASN A 55 7.95 0.60 -12.59
C ASN A 55 9.14 1.01 -11.72
N ASN A 56 8.90 1.29 -10.45
CA ASN A 56 9.95 1.58 -9.48
C ASN A 56 10.28 0.38 -8.60
N ASN A 57 9.97 -0.82 -9.07
CA ASN A 57 10.29 -2.08 -8.42
C ASN A 57 9.68 -2.21 -7.02
N CYS A 58 8.42 -1.78 -6.87
CA CYS A 58 7.73 -1.81 -5.59
C CYS A 58 6.37 -2.49 -5.74
N THR A 59 6.12 -3.52 -4.93
CA THR A 59 4.83 -4.19 -4.82
C THR A 59 4.25 -3.90 -3.44
N HIS A 60 3.05 -3.37 -3.36
CA HIS A 60 2.45 -2.93 -2.10
C HIS A 60 2.08 -4.10 -1.19
N ARG A 61 1.36 -5.07 -1.72
CA ARG A 61 0.93 -6.31 -1.07
C ARG A 61 -0.16 -6.17 0.01
N ASP A 62 -0.73 -4.98 0.19
CA ASP A 62 -1.85 -4.78 1.12
C ASP A 62 -2.77 -3.67 0.65
N LEU A 63 -3.15 -3.70 -0.64
CA LEU A 63 -4.07 -2.71 -1.20
C LEU A 63 -5.48 -2.96 -0.67
N LYS A 64 -6.06 -1.96 -0.06
CA LYS A 64 -7.43 -1.95 0.43
C LYS A 64 -7.86 -0.51 0.66
N PRO A 65 -9.17 -0.23 0.74
CA PRO A 65 -9.63 1.16 0.89
C PRO A 65 -9.06 1.89 2.10
N GLU A 66 -8.73 1.18 3.18
CA GLU A 66 -8.13 1.78 4.37
C GLU A 66 -6.71 2.29 4.13
N ASN A 67 -6.02 1.74 3.12
CA ASN A 67 -4.65 2.14 2.76
C ASN A 67 -4.60 3.09 1.58
N ILE A 68 -5.75 3.57 1.15
CA ILE A 68 -5.87 4.55 0.07
C ILE A 68 -6.37 5.84 0.70
N MET A 69 -5.53 6.86 0.70
CA MET A 69 -5.81 8.13 1.34
C MET A 69 -6.23 9.16 0.31
N LEU A 70 -6.91 10.20 0.77
CA LEU A 70 -7.30 11.33 -0.07
C LEU A 70 -6.65 12.59 0.47
N ASP A 71 -6.11 13.42 -0.41
CA ASP A 71 -5.58 14.71 0.01
C ASP A 71 -6.71 15.76 0.06
N SER A 72 -6.36 16.99 0.38
CA SER A 72 -7.35 18.07 0.53
C SER A 72 -8.07 18.40 -0.78
N GLU A 73 -7.52 18.00 -1.92
CA GLU A 73 -8.12 18.20 -3.24
C GLU A 73 -8.80 16.93 -3.77
N PHE A 74 -8.97 15.93 -2.89
CA PHE A 74 -9.56 14.63 -3.21
C PHE A 74 -8.75 13.83 -4.24
N ASN A 75 -7.45 14.03 -4.29
CA ASN A 75 -6.56 13.18 -5.07
C ASN A 75 -6.17 11.96 -4.24
N LEU A 76 -5.99 10.83 -4.93
CA LEU A 76 -5.71 9.56 -4.29
C LEU A 76 -4.22 9.43 -3.95
N LYS A 77 -3.92 8.96 -2.75
CA LYS A 77 -2.57 8.66 -2.28
C LYS A 77 -2.54 7.26 -1.69
N VAL A 78 -1.68 6.40 -2.21
CA VAL A 78 -1.52 5.05 -1.65
C VAL A 78 -0.58 5.12 -0.45
N ALA A 79 -0.96 4.48 0.63
CA ALA A 79 -0.24 4.55 1.90
C ALA A 79 0.03 3.15 2.47
N ASP A 80 0.79 3.11 3.57
CA ASP A 80 1.09 1.91 4.36
C ASP A 80 1.83 0.83 3.54
N PHE A 81 3.12 1.09 3.32
CA PHE A 81 3.99 0.18 2.60
C PHE A 81 4.66 -0.85 3.52
N GLY A 82 4.05 -1.14 4.68
CA GLY A 82 4.63 -2.07 5.66
C GLY A 82 4.87 -3.47 5.12
N PHE A 83 4.08 -3.90 4.13
CA PHE A 83 4.23 -5.21 3.50
C PHE A 83 4.85 -5.13 2.11
N ALA A 84 5.40 -4.00 1.71
CA ALA A 84 5.95 -3.81 0.37
C ALA A 84 7.16 -4.71 0.11
N ALA A 85 7.33 -5.09 -1.16
CA ALA A 85 8.44 -5.92 -1.59
C ALA A 85 8.85 -5.53 -3.00
N PRO A 86 10.10 -5.85 -3.42
CA PRO A 86 10.52 -5.62 -4.79
C PRO A 86 9.69 -6.43 -5.78
N VAL A 87 9.37 -5.83 -6.93
CA VAL A 87 8.70 -6.54 -8.02
C VAL A 87 9.55 -7.71 -8.52
N SER A 88 10.88 -7.53 -8.53
CA SER A 88 11.82 -8.58 -8.91
C SER A 88 11.85 -9.75 -7.95
N GLY A 89 11.18 -9.63 -6.79
CA GLY A 89 11.26 -10.62 -5.72
C GLY A 89 12.57 -10.50 -4.95
N ARG A 90 12.64 -11.19 -3.81
CA ARG A 90 13.82 -11.11 -2.95
C ARG A 90 15.00 -11.87 -3.53
N ASP A 91 14.74 -12.86 -4.37
CA ASP A 91 15.77 -13.68 -5.02
C ASP A 91 15.98 -13.33 -6.48
N GLY A 92 15.32 -12.29 -6.98
CA GLY A 92 15.47 -11.82 -8.35
C GLY A 92 14.66 -12.57 -9.39
N THR A 93 13.85 -13.56 -8.99
CA THR A 93 13.05 -14.36 -9.95
C THR A 93 11.75 -13.68 -10.35
N GLY A 94 11.34 -12.65 -9.62
CA GLY A 94 10.05 -12.00 -9.81
C GLY A 94 8.92 -12.65 -9.03
N PHE A 95 9.18 -13.75 -8.34
CA PHE A 95 8.18 -14.43 -7.52
C PHE A 95 8.29 -14.05 -6.06
N LEU A 96 7.11 -13.90 -5.44
CA LEU A 96 6.96 -13.61 -4.02
C LEU A 96 6.31 -14.81 -3.36
N ASN A 97 6.76 -15.15 -2.15
CA ASN A 97 6.31 -16.35 -1.46
C ASN A 97 5.62 -16.06 -0.13
N THR A 98 5.74 -14.84 0.37
CA THR A 98 5.20 -14.50 1.69
C THR A 98 3.71 -14.24 1.61
N GLN A 99 2.94 -14.94 2.43
CA GLN A 99 1.48 -14.78 2.51
C GLN A 99 1.16 -13.60 3.42
N LEU A 100 1.08 -12.42 2.83
CA LEU A 100 0.84 -11.16 3.54
C LEU A 100 -0.38 -10.47 2.97
N GLY A 101 -0.97 -9.57 3.77
CA GLY A 101 -2.08 -8.73 3.38
C GLY A 101 -3.31 -8.99 4.22
N THR A 102 -4.40 -8.31 3.88
CA THR A 102 -5.68 -8.45 4.55
C THR A 102 -6.50 -9.51 3.83
N MET A 103 -6.95 -10.54 4.57
CA MET A 103 -7.52 -11.74 3.97
C MET A 103 -8.68 -11.47 3.01
N SER A 104 -9.52 -10.48 3.31
CA SER A 104 -10.68 -10.15 2.48
C SER A 104 -10.31 -9.63 1.09
N TYR A 105 -9.10 -9.13 0.93
CA TYR A 105 -8.64 -8.52 -0.33
C TYR A 105 -7.54 -9.32 -1.01
N MET A 106 -7.21 -10.49 -0.46
CA MET A 106 -6.12 -11.32 -0.93
C MET A 106 -6.54 -12.11 -2.18
N ALA A 107 -5.63 -12.18 -3.15
CA ALA A 107 -5.85 -12.98 -4.34
C ALA A 107 -5.86 -14.48 -4.00
N PRO A 108 -6.56 -15.31 -4.80
CA PRO A 108 -6.67 -16.74 -4.49
C PRO A 108 -5.32 -17.45 -4.37
N GLU A 109 -4.37 -17.14 -5.22
CA GLU A 109 -3.04 -17.77 -5.19
C GLU A 109 -2.32 -17.48 -3.89
N ILE A 110 -2.55 -16.31 -3.27
CA ILE A 110 -1.94 -15.97 -1.99
C ILE A 110 -2.61 -16.77 -0.87
N HIS A 111 -3.94 -16.91 -0.91
CA HIS A 111 -4.66 -17.74 0.06
C HIS A 111 -4.17 -19.20 0.02
N LEU A 112 -3.82 -19.69 -1.15
CA LEU A 112 -3.36 -21.06 -1.33
C LEU A 112 -1.88 -21.24 -0.98
N GLY A 113 -1.19 -20.15 -0.61
CA GLY A 113 0.23 -20.21 -0.26
C GLY A 113 1.14 -20.43 -1.46
N LYS A 114 0.68 -20.16 -2.67
CA LYS A 114 1.49 -20.34 -3.89
C LYS A 114 2.38 -19.12 -4.12
N PRO A 115 3.52 -19.30 -4.80
CA PRO A 115 4.30 -18.16 -5.25
C PRO A 115 3.48 -17.27 -6.17
N TYR A 116 3.69 -15.97 -6.09
CA TYR A 116 2.94 -14.99 -6.88
C TYR A 116 3.87 -13.86 -7.35
N THR A 117 3.38 -13.08 -8.33
CA THR A 117 4.11 -11.91 -8.82
C THR A 117 3.41 -10.64 -8.32
N GLY A 118 4.20 -9.57 -8.14
CA GLY A 118 3.65 -8.31 -7.66
C GLY A 118 2.57 -7.74 -8.56
N PRO A 119 2.83 -7.54 -9.87
CA PRO A 119 1.83 -6.98 -10.78
C PRO A 119 0.62 -7.88 -10.99
N GLY A 120 0.77 -9.18 -10.77
CA GLY A 120 -0.35 -10.11 -10.87
C GLY A 120 -1.34 -9.93 -9.75
#